data_15f31c8203c0e743c09c92462cd8be8c
#
_entry.id   15f31c8203c0e743c09c92462cd8be8c
#
_cell.length_a   1.000
_cell.length_b   1.000
_cell.length_c   1.000
_cell.angle_alpha   90.00
_cell.angle_beta   90.00
_cell.angle_gamma   90.00
#
_symmetry.space_group_name_H-M   'P 1'
#
loop_
_entity.id
_entity.type
_entity.pdbx_description
1 polymer ?
#
loop_
_entity_poly.entity_id
_entity_poly.type
_entity_poly.pdbx_seq_one_letter_code
_entity_poly.pdbx_strand_id
1 'polypeptide(L)'
;MRVGFVQNNPVFGNIQQSLDRVEELLDGHSADLFVLPELFATGYQFKDWEESRSFAEQVPGGTTTSALTALAKKTNTFIIAGLAEIDENYVYNSAVITGPNGYIGKYRKIHLFDTEKACFDPGNLPLKVF
;
A
#
# COMPACT_ATOMS: atom_id res chain seq x y z
N MET A 1 -20.89 -10.22 1.63
CA MET A 1 -19.59 -9.64 1.25
C MET A 1 -18.57 -10.76 1.14
N ARG A 2 -17.92 -10.87 -0.03
CA ARG A 2 -16.79 -11.79 -0.27
C ARG A 2 -15.50 -11.03 -0.09
N VAL A 3 -14.61 -11.53 0.77
CA VAL A 3 -13.30 -10.92 1.03
C VAL A 3 -12.22 -11.88 0.56
N GLY A 4 -11.29 -11.36 -0.23
CA GLY A 4 -10.06 -12.06 -0.64
C GLY A 4 -8.83 -11.41 -0.02
N PHE A 5 -7.77 -12.18 0.17
CA PHE A 5 -6.46 -11.63 0.48
C PHE A 5 -5.45 -12.09 -0.56
N VAL A 6 -4.45 -11.26 -0.81
CA VAL A 6 -3.37 -11.55 -1.73
C VAL A 6 -2.11 -11.79 -0.91
N GLN A 7 -1.48 -12.95 -1.11
CA GLN A 7 -0.19 -13.26 -0.53
C GLN A 7 0.85 -13.22 -1.65
N ASN A 8 1.47 -12.05 -1.84
CA ASN A 8 2.53 -11.86 -2.81
C ASN A 8 3.92 -11.92 -2.15
N ASN A 9 4.92 -12.12 -2.97
CA ASN A 9 6.33 -12.00 -2.60
C ASN A 9 6.91 -10.83 -3.39
N PRO A 10 7.00 -9.62 -2.82
CA PRO A 10 7.48 -8.44 -3.52
C PRO A 10 8.97 -8.58 -3.85
N VAL A 11 9.36 -8.05 -5.00
CA VAL A 11 10.77 -7.86 -5.32
C VAL A 11 11.20 -6.54 -4.70
N PHE A 12 12.13 -6.60 -3.73
CA PHE A 12 12.55 -5.43 -2.98
C PHE A 12 12.93 -4.26 -3.89
N GLY A 13 12.27 -3.13 -3.68
CA GLY A 13 12.48 -1.89 -4.43
C GLY A 13 11.98 -1.90 -5.89
N ASN A 14 11.44 -3.00 -6.40
CA ASN A 14 10.85 -3.05 -7.75
C ASN A 14 9.33 -2.97 -7.70
N ILE A 15 8.84 -1.75 -7.53
CA ILE A 15 7.40 -1.46 -7.39
C ILE A 15 6.60 -1.97 -8.59
N GLN A 16 7.08 -1.73 -9.81
CA GLN A 16 6.35 -2.13 -11.02
C GLN A 16 6.16 -3.65 -11.10
N GLN A 17 7.22 -4.42 -10.87
CA GLN A 17 7.12 -5.88 -10.89
C GLN A 17 6.18 -6.42 -9.81
N SER A 18 6.17 -5.79 -8.63
CA SER A 18 5.24 -6.15 -7.55
C SER A 18 3.78 -5.84 -7.92
N LEU A 19 3.52 -4.72 -8.60
CA LEU A 19 2.20 -4.35 -9.11
C LEU A 19 1.72 -5.32 -10.19
N ASP A 20 2.56 -5.62 -11.18
CA ASP A 20 2.26 -6.59 -12.25
C ASP A 20 1.90 -7.95 -11.66
N ARG A 21 2.67 -8.39 -10.66
CA ARG A 21 2.41 -9.66 -9.97
C ARG A 21 1.07 -9.67 -9.23
N VAL A 22 0.70 -8.57 -8.59
CA VAL A 22 -0.61 -8.46 -7.92
C VAL A 22 -1.74 -8.49 -8.95
N GLU A 23 -1.61 -7.79 -10.08
CA GLU A 23 -2.61 -7.84 -11.15
C GLU A 23 -2.79 -9.27 -11.69
N GLU A 24 -1.70 -10.02 -11.93
CA GLU A 24 -1.74 -11.43 -12.31
C GLU A 24 -2.45 -12.31 -11.26
N LEU A 25 -2.16 -12.11 -9.96
CA LEU A 25 -2.75 -12.88 -8.87
C LEU A 25 -4.25 -12.60 -8.69
N LEU A 26 -4.72 -11.44 -9.10
CA LEU A 26 -6.14 -11.06 -9.04
C LEU A 26 -6.90 -11.45 -10.31
N ASP A 27 -6.19 -11.79 -11.40
CA ASP A 27 -6.84 -12.14 -12.67
C ASP A 27 -7.70 -13.40 -12.52
N GLY A 28 -8.90 -13.36 -13.07
CA GLY A 28 -9.88 -14.43 -12.96
C GLY A 28 -10.55 -14.60 -11.57
N HIS A 29 -10.17 -13.79 -10.57
CA HIS A 29 -10.76 -13.81 -9.24
C HIS A 29 -11.70 -12.63 -9.01
N SER A 30 -12.76 -12.84 -8.23
CA SER A 30 -13.73 -11.80 -7.88
C SER A 30 -13.99 -11.77 -6.37
N ALA A 31 -14.00 -10.57 -5.80
CA ALA A 31 -14.37 -10.30 -4.42
C ALA A 31 -14.95 -8.88 -4.30
N ASP A 32 -15.68 -8.63 -3.21
CA ASP A 32 -16.12 -7.26 -2.89
C ASP A 32 -14.95 -6.42 -2.36
N LEU A 33 -14.01 -7.10 -1.68
CA LEU A 33 -12.82 -6.49 -1.10
C LEU A 33 -11.62 -7.43 -1.24
N PHE A 34 -10.50 -6.91 -1.73
CA PHE A 34 -9.19 -7.55 -1.62
C PHE A 34 -8.30 -6.81 -0.63
N VAL A 35 -7.55 -7.59 0.16
CA VAL A 35 -6.56 -7.07 1.11
C VAL A 35 -5.17 -7.56 0.69
N LEU A 36 -4.27 -6.61 0.43
CA LEU A 36 -2.88 -6.85 0.11
C LEU A 36 -2.02 -6.65 1.37
N PRO A 37 -0.83 -7.25 1.42
CA PRO A 37 0.08 -7.10 2.56
C PRO A 37 0.51 -5.67 2.83
N GLU A 38 1.04 -5.46 4.02
CA GLU A 38 1.84 -4.30 4.39
C GLU A 38 3.06 -4.20 3.47
N LEU A 39 3.39 -2.98 2.98
CA LEU A 39 4.53 -2.71 2.09
C LEU A 39 4.60 -3.67 0.88
N PHE A 40 3.44 -4.03 0.33
CA PHE A 40 3.31 -5.09 -0.68
C PHE A 40 4.09 -4.79 -1.97
N ALA A 41 4.31 -3.52 -2.30
CA ALA A 41 4.96 -3.11 -3.53
C ALA A 41 6.48 -3.00 -3.41
N THR A 42 6.98 -2.60 -2.24
CA THR A 42 8.40 -2.36 -1.99
C THR A 42 9.09 -3.52 -1.27
N GLY A 43 8.35 -4.28 -0.47
CA GLY A 43 8.89 -5.21 0.51
C GLY A 43 9.32 -4.50 1.80
N TYR A 44 9.85 -5.29 2.74
CA TYR A 44 10.07 -4.88 4.14
C TYR A 44 11.53 -4.56 4.50
N GLN A 45 12.49 -4.90 3.65
CA GLN A 45 13.89 -5.00 4.03
C GLN A 45 14.66 -3.67 3.91
N PHE A 46 14.07 -2.60 4.40
CA PHE A 46 14.76 -1.30 4.48
C PHE A 46 15.83 -1.35 5.57
N LYS A 47 17.01 -0.82 5.25
CA LYS A 47 18.14 -0.72 6.20
C LYS A 47 18.04 0.52 7.10
N ASP A 48 17.45 1.61 6.58
CA ASP A 48 17.37 2.91 7.24
C ASP A 48 16.25 3.78 6.66
N TRP A 49 16.06 4.96 7.23
CA TRP A 49 15.07 5.95 6.82
C TRP A 49 15.33 6.52 5.40
N GLU A 50 16.59 6.70 5.02
CA GLU A 50 16.95 7.22 3.69
C GLU A 50 16.54 6.22 2.58
N GLU A 51 16.73 4.94 2.82
CA GLU A 51 16.32 3.92 1.87
C GLU A 51 14.79 3.83 1.77
N SER A 52 14.05 3.83 2.89
CA SER A 52 12.58 3.85 2.85
C SER A 52 12.04 5.09 2.16
N ARG A 53 12.66 6.27 2.39
CA ARG A 53 12.33 7.52 1.71
C ARG A 53 12.50 7.42 0.19
N SER A 54 13.54 6.73 -0.28
CA SER A 54 13.84 6.60 -1.71
C SER A 54 12.76 5.81 -2.48
N PHE A 55 11.99 4.96 -1.79
CA PHE A 55 10.89 4.18 -2.34
C PHE A 55 9.50 4.69 -1.94
N ALA A 56 9.44 5.68 -1.07
CA ALA A 56 8.18 6.23 -0.60
C ALA A 56 7.50 7.09 -1.65
N GLU A 57 6.18 7.02 -1.70
CA GLU A 57 5.35 7.72 -2.68
C GLU A 57 4.36 8.67 -2.01
N GLN A 58 4.00 9.74 -2.70
CA GLN A 58 2.89 10.59 -2.27
C GLN A 58 1.56 9.83 -2.36
N VAL A 59 0.69 10.00 -1.36
CA VAL A 59 -0.65 9.42 -1.34
C VAL A 59 -1.68 10.56 -1.34
N PRO A 60 -2.58 10.59 -2.36
CA PRO A 60 -2.92 9.55 -3.33
C PRO A 60 -2.16 9.60 -4.68
N GLY A 61 -1.24 10.51 -4.90
CA GLY A 61 -0.69 10.83 -6.23
C GLY A 61 0.41 9.88 -6.75
N GLY A 62 0.91 8.94 -5.94
CA GLY A 62 2.01 8.04 -6.31
C GLY A 62 1.59 6.90 -7.24
N THR A 63 2.60 6.22 -7.80
CA THR A 63 2.44 5.14 -8.78
C THR A 63 1.60 3.99 -8.22
N THR A 64 1.90 3.54 -7.00
CA THR A 64 1.21 2.43 -6.34
C THR A 64 -0.27 2.73 -6.12
N THR A 65 -0.60 3.88 -5.51
CA THR A 65 -2.01 4.26 -5.27
C THR A 65 -2.77 4.45 -6.57
N SER A 66 -2.12 5.00 -7.61
CA SER A 66 -2.72 5.19 -8.93
C SER A 66 -3.04 3.84 -9.61
N ALA A 67 -2.09 2.89 -9.56
CA ALA A 67 -2.28 1.54 -10.11
C ALA A 67 -3.40 0.77 -9.37
N LEU A 68 -3.41 0.81 -8.03
CA LEU A 68 -4.46 0.20 -7.23
C LEU A 68 -5.85 0.80 -7.53
N THR A 69 -5.92 2.12 -7.73
CA THR A 69 -7.15 2.81 -8.09
C THR A 69 -7.66 2.37 -9.46
N ALA A 70 -6.76 2.25 -10.43
CA ALA A 70 -7.11 1.75 -11.77
C ALA A 70 -7.59 0.29 -11.72
N LEU A 71 -6.91 -0.56 -10.94
CA LEU A 71 -7.27 -1.96 -10.76
C LEU A 71 -8.61 -2.11 -10.05
N ALA A 72 -8.86 -1.37 -8.97
CA ALA A 72 -10.14 -1.36 -8.24
C ALA A 72 -11.31 -0.97 -9.15
N LYS A 73 -11.10 0.02 -10.01
CA LYS A 73 -12.09 0.44 -11.01
C LYS A 73 -12.32 -0.63 -12.09
N LYS A 74 -11.24 -1.23 -12.63
CA LYS A 74 -11.29 -2.29 -13.64
C LYS A 74 -12.06 -3.51 -13.16
N THR A 75 -11.83 -3.92 -11.90
CA THR A 75 -12.40 -5.13 -11.30
C THR A 75 -13.70 -4.88 -10.53
N ASN A 76 -14.14 -3.63 -10.41
CA ASN A 76 -15.29 -3.21 -9.62
C ASN A 76 -15.25 -3.72 -8.16
N THR A 77 -14.09 -3.58 -7.51
CA THR A 77 -13.81 -4.07 -6.16
C THR A 77 -13.18 -2.99 -5.29
N PHE A 78 -13.20 -3.19 -3.96
CA PHE A 78 -12.39 -2.40 -3.05
C PHE A 78 -11.04 -3.08 -2.84
N ILE A 79 -9.97 -2.29 -2.67
CA ILE A 79 -8.62 -2.79 -2.41
C ILE A 79 -8.04 -2.02 -1.22
N ILE A 80 -7.56 -2.77 -0.21
CA ILE A 80 -6.74 -2.24 0.88
C ILE A 80 -5.32 -2.75 0.68
N ALA A 81 -4.33 -1.85 0.78
CA ALA A 81 -2.93 -2.22 0.57
C ALA A 81 -1.98 -1.35 1.41
N GLY A 82 -0.90 -1.95 1.91
CA GLY A 82 0.16 -1.23 2.61
C GLY A 82 1.27 -0.75 1.68
N LEU A 83 1.76 0.47 1.89
CA LEU A 83 2.84 1.08 1.12
C LEU A 83 3.68 2.06 1.96
N ALA A 84 4.88 2.39 1.47
CA ALA A 84 5.69 3.47 2.01
C ALA A 84 5.18 4.81 1.45
N GLU A 85 4.75 5.70 2.35
CA GLU A 85 4.23 7.03 2.02
C GLU A 85 5.24 8.11 2.37
N ILE A 86 5.45 9.07 1.49
CA ILE A 86 6.15 10.32 1.80
C ILE A 86 5.15 11.47 1.87
N ASP A 87 5.25 12.27 2.93
CA ASP A 87 4.50 13.52 3.10
C ASP A 87 5.44 14.58 3.66
N GLU A 88 5.76 15.59 2.85
CA GLU A 88 6.79 16.58 3.13
C GLU A 88 8.15 15.93 3.45
N ASN A 89 8.57 15.99 4.71
CA ASN A 89 9.84 15.45 5.20
C ASN A 89 9.68 14.17 6.03
N TYR A 90 8.49 13.57 6.06
CA TYR A 90 8.21 12.39 6.85
C TYR A 90 7.93 11.18 5.96
N VAL A 91 8.33 10.01 6.42
CA VAL A 91 8.10 8.74 5.73
C VAL A 91 7.26 7.83 6.63
N TYR A 92 6.10 7.42 6.14
CA TYR A 92 5.15 6.63 6.91
C TYR A 92 4.97 5.24 6.34
N ASN A 93 4.80 4.26 7.22
CA ASN A 93 4.22 2.98 6.86
C ASN A 93 2.70 3.15 6.84
N SER A 94 2.11 3.17 5.65
CA SER A 94 0.72 3.54 5.43
C SER A 94 -0.10 2.42 4.81
N ALA A 95 -1.39 2.40 5.09
CA ALA A 95 -2.37 1.61 4.36
C ALA A 95 -3.32 2.54 3.61
N VAL A 96 -3.62 2.19 2.36
CA VAL A 96 -4.59 2.92 1.52
C VAL A 96 -5.80 2.06 1.24
N ILE A 97 -6.94 2.69 1.05
CA ILE A 97 -8.15 2.07 0.51
C ILE A 97 -8.54 2.76 -0.79
N THR A 98 -8.76 1.95 -1.82
CA THR A 98 -9.28 2.36 -3.12
C THR A 98 -10.53 1.57 -3.44
N GLY A 99 -11.36 2.08 -4.33
CA GLY A 99 -12.61 1.42 -4.75
C GLY A 99 -12.97 1.75 -6.18
N PRO A 100 -14.12 1.25 -6.67
CA PRO A 100 -14.58 1.47 -8.05
C PRO A 100 -14.68 2.94 -8.45
N ASN A 101 -14.94 3.82 -7.47
CA ASN A 101 -15.07 5.26 -7.68
C ASN A 101 -13.78 6.05 -7.43
N GLY A 102 -12.67 5.39 -7.08
CA GLY A 102 -11.39 6.02 -6.87
C GLY A 102 -10.77 5.79 -5.50
N TYR A 103 -9.81 6.63 -5.15
CA TYR A 103 -9.18 6.67 -3.82
C TYR A 103 -10.21 7.09 -2.75
N ILE A 104 -10.19 6.39 -1.60
CA ILE A 104 -11.12 6.61 -0.50
C ILE A 104 -10.43 7.24 0.70
N GLY A 105 -9.25 6.72 1.07
CA GLY A 105 -8.53 7.23 2.21
C GLY A 105 -7.29 6.44 2.56
N LYS A 106 -6.62 6.87 3.65
CA LYS A 106 -5.40 6.24 4.16
C LYS A 106 -5.38 6.21 5.69
N TYR A 107 -4.57 5.31 6.19
CA TYR A 107 -4.15 5.21 7.58
C TYR A 107 -2.63 5.18 7.64
N ARG A 108 -2.02 5.83 8.63
CA ARG A 108 -0.59 5.79 8.94
C ARG A 108 -0.38 4.99 10.20
N LYS A 109 0.50 4.00 10.16
CA LYS A 109 0.82 3.13 11.30
C LYS A 109 1.34 3.95 12.47
N ILE A 110 0.60 3.98 13.57
CA ILE A 110 0.91 4.79 14.75
C ILE A 110 1.99 4.11 15.60
N HIS A 111 1.88 2.80 15.80
CA HIS A 111 2.78 2.02 16.63
C HIS A 111 3.74 1.20 15.76
N LEU A 112 4.94 1.73 15.56
CA LEU A 112 6.00 1.07 14.81
C LEU A 112 6.61 -0.05 15.64
N PHE A 113 6.85 -1.20 15.00
CA PHE A 113 7.43 -2.37 15.64
C PHE A 113 8.94 -2.45 15.38
N ASP A 114 9.71 -2.75 16.43
CA ASP A 114 11.14 -3.03 16.38
C ASP A 114 11.95 -2.09 15.47
N THR A 115 12.59 -2.63 14.44
CA THR A 115 13.45 -1.90 13.49
C THR A 115 12.71 -0.91 12.58
N GLU A 116 11.40 -1.00 12.47
CA GLU A 116 10.60 -0.03 11.71
C GLU A 116 10.82 1.42 12.18
N LYS A 117 11.14 1.61 13.46
CA LYS A 117 11.44 2.93 14.05
C LYS A 117 12.67 3.61 13.44
N ALA A 118 13.56 2.82 12.82
CA ALA A 118 14.72 3.35 12.10
C ALA A 118 14.39 3.67 10.62
N CYS A 119 13.24 3.23 10.12
CA CYS A 119 12.87 3.35 8.72
C CYS A 119 11.67 4.29 8.48
N PHE A 120 10.78 4.44 9.48
CA PHE A 120 9.52 5.17 9.33
C PHE A 120 9.26 6.10 10.51
N ASP A 121 8.51 7.15 10.23
CA ASP A 121 7.97 8.07 11.23
C ASP A 121 6.64 7.54 11.79
N PRO A 122 6.33 7.77 13.09
CA PRO A 122 5.04 7.40 13.66
C PRO A 122 3.88 8.12 12.97
N GLY A 123 2.81 7.38 12.69
CA GLY A 123 1.60 7.93 12.09
C GLY A 123 0.96 9.03 12.93
N ASN A 124 0.46 10.05 12.28
CA ASN A 124 -0.09 11.27 12.87
C ASN A 124 -1.55 11.55 12.48
N LEU A 125 -2.19 10.61 11.79
CA LEU A 125 -3.60 10.75 11.41
C LEU A 125 -4.52 10.13 12.47
N PRO A 126 -5.71 10.71 12.71
CA PRO A 126 -6.71 10.11 13.58
C PRO A 126 -7.25 8.81 12.96
N LEU A 127 -7.68 7.88 13.80
CA LEU A 127 -8.42 6.70 13.35
C LEU A 127 -9.73 7.13 12.71
N LYS A 128 -9.99 6.62 11.52
CA LYS A 128 -11.19 6.94 10.74
C LYS A 128 -11.84 5.64 10.26
N VAL A 129 -13.17 5.63 10.27
CA VAL A 129 -13.99 4.59 9.62
C VAL A 129 -14.32 5.09 8.21
N PHE A 130 -14.18 4.21 7.21
CA PHE A 130 -14.44 4.49 5.80
C PHE A 130 -15.68 3.76 5.29
#